data_9a9a482a768d8ef76858e4ee752a2ad3
#
_entry.id   9a9a482a768d8ef76858e4ee752a2ad3
#
_cell.length_a   1.000
_cell.length_b   1.000
_cell.length_c   1.000
_cell.angle_alpha   90.00
_cell.angle_beta   90.00
_cell.angle_gamma   90.00
#
_symmetry.space_group_name_H-M   'P 1'
#
loop_
_entity.id
_entity.type
_entity.pdbx_description
1 polymer ?
#
loop_
_entity_poly.entity_id
_entity_poly.type
_entity_poly.pdbx_seq_one_letter_code
_entity_poly.pdbx_strand_id
1 'polypeptide(L)'
;MHGFSNKQHDGFLGHSYICEWVNLGANTNNSNLKNNYGNVRFFLGDINVETNKKFIGVMMGDYSKSGISTMFNTGTYVGVGANIFGGGFQKKMIQSFKWGKDDLTDLDKFIETCKIIKSRRGQALHHSEISLLKYIYKNNK
;
A
#
# COMPACT_ATOMS: atom_id res chain seq x y z
N MET A 1 -1.05 -1.44 12.22
CA MET A 1 -1.23 -0.16 11.51
C MET A 1 -0.37 0.87 12.20
N HIS A 2 0.51 1.53 11.45
CA HIS A 2 1.44 2.55 11.96
C HIS A 2 0.81 3.94 12.02
N GLY A 3 1.60 4.92 12.47
CA GLY A 3 1.16 6.29 12.72
C GLY A 3 0.59 6.99 11.49
N PHE A 4 -0.33 7.91 11.72
CA PHE A 4 -0.97 8.75 10.69
C PHE A 4 -1.72 8.00 9.57
N SER A 5 -1.85 6.68 9.69
CA SER A 5 -2.63 5.86 8.76
C SER A 5 -4.05 5.67 9.25
N ASN A 6 -4.99 5.53 8.34
CA ASN A 6 -6.38 5.34 8.72
C ASN A 6 -7.15 4.38 7.81
N LYS A 7 -8.11 3.70 8.43
CA LYS A 7 -9.22 2.99 7.82
C LYS A 7 -10.48 3.34 8.61
N GLN A 8 -11.05 4.48 8.30
CA GLN A 8 -12.14 5.07 9.08
C GLN A 8 -13.49 4.40 8.82
N HIS A 9 -13.67 3.87 7.63
CA HIS A 9 -14.92 3.28 7.18
C HIS A 9 -14.89 1.75 7.22
N ASP A 10 -15.99 1.11 6.89
CA ASP A 10 -16.19 -0.33 6.83
C ASP A 10 -15.18 -1.09 5.95
N GLY A 11 -15.29 -2.40 5.98
CA GLY A 11 -14.43 -3.35 5.28
C GLY A 11 -13.46 -4.07 6.21
N PHE A 12 -13.12 -5.31 5.88
CA PHE A 12 -12.24 -6.14 6.69
C PHE A 12 -10.77 -5.84 6.43
N LEU A 13 -10.00 -5.66 7.50
CA LEU A 13 -8.54 -5.55 7.48
C LEU A 13 -7.95 -6.49 8.54
N GLY A 14 -7.47 -7.65 8.11
CA GLY A 14 -6.94 -8.66 9.01
C GLY A 14 -5.53 -9.13 8.64
N HIS A 15 -4.71 -9.44 9.66
CA HIS A 15 -3.34 -9.97 9.54
C HIS A 15 -2.45 -9.16 8.58
N SER A 16 -2.60 -7.83 8.63
CA SER A 16 -1.98 -6.89 7.69
C SER A 16 -0.94 -6.01 8.38
N TYR A 17 0.07 -5.60 7.62
CA TYR A 17 1.05 -4.62 8.03
C TYR A 17 0.86 -3.34 7.22
N ILE A 18 0.41 -2.28 7.87
CA ILE A 18 0.12 -0.99 7.24
C ILE A 18 1.15 0.02 7.77
N CYS A 19 1.97 0.53 6.87
CA CYS A 19 2.99 1.54 7.17
C CYS A 19 2.36 2.91 7.48
N GLU A 20 3.15 3.97 7.48
CA GLU A 20 2.68 5.31 7.84
C GLU A 20 2.01 6.04 6.67
N TRP A 21 1.14 7.00 7.00
CA TRP A 21 0.49 7.89 6.04
C TRP A 21 -0.41 7.18 5.01
N VAL A 22 -0.80 5.94 5.30
CA VAL A 22 -1.70 5.15 4.46
C VAL A 22 -3.15 5.54 4.68
N ASN A 23 -3.91 5.60 3.60
CA ASN A 23 -5.37 5.81 3.68
C ASN A 23 -6.12 4.71 2.94
N LEU A 24 -6.94 3.97 3.66
CA LEU A 24 -7.80 2.94 3.09
C LEU A 24 -9.21 3.48 2.91
N GLY A 25 -9.67 3.52 1.65
CA GLY A 25 -11.01 3.98 1.29
C GLY A 25 -12.11 3.09 1.87
N ALA A 26 -13.33 3.60 1.87
CA ALA A 26 -14.51 2.89 2.35
C ALA A 26 -14.65 1.53 1.67
N ASN A 27 -15.09 0.53 2.44
CA ASN A 27 -15.26 -0.84 1.97
C ASN A 27 -13.99 -1.47 1.34
N THR A 28 -12.80 -1.00 1.73
CA THR A 28 -11.56 -1.70 1.40
C THR A 28 -11.48 -2.98 2.20
N ASN A 29 -11.34 -4.11 1.52
CA ASN A 29 -11.26 -5.42 2.12
C ASN A 29 -9.96 -6.14 1.74
N ASN A 30 -9.43 -6.95 2.65
CA ASN A 30 -8.38 -7.89 2.31
C ASN A 30 -8.78 -9.32 2.68
N SER A 31 -8.43 -10.29 1.82
CA SER A 31 -8.39 -11.69 2.22
C SER A 31 -7.13 -11.92 3.04
N ASN A 32 -7.23 -12.76 4.08
CA ASN A 32 -6.09 -13.13 4.92
C ASN A 32 -5.87 -14.63 5.02
N LEU A 33 -6.75 -15.43 4.45
CA LEU A 33 -6.71 -16.89 4.44
C LEU A 33 -7.03 -17.38 3.03
N LYS A 34 -6.25 -18.32 2.51
CA LYS A 34 -6.56 -18.97 1.24
C LYS A 34 -7.72 -19.96 1.39
N ASN A 35 -8.56 -20.09 0.37
CA ASN A 35 -9.66 -21.06 0.37
C ASN A 35 -9.20 -22.52 0.51
N ASN A 36 -7.98 -22.84 0.08
CA ASN A 36 -7.38 -24.16 0.23
C ASN A 36 -6.60 -24.34 1.53
N TYR A 37 -6.63 -23.38 2.44
CA TYR A 37 -5.92 -23.38 3.72
C TYR A 37 -4.40 -23.56 3.63
N GLY A 38 -3.82 -23.35 2.44
CA GLY A 38 -2.37 -23.40 2.21
C GLY A 38 -1.64 -22.18 2.76
N ASN A 39 -0.33 -22.30 2.93
CA ASN A 39 0.51 -21.17 3.37
C ASN A 39 0.47 -20.03 2.37
N VAL A 40 0.55 -18.82 2.90
CA VAL A 40 0.55 -17.59 2.09
C VAL A 40 1.99 -17.27 1.63
N ARG A 41 2.13 -16.84 0.38
CA ARG A 41 3.39 -16.37 -0.21
C ARG A 41 3.33 -14.88 -0.39
N PHE A 42 4.47 -14.23 -0.19
CA PHE A 42 4.71 -12.83 -0.53
C PHE A 42 5.65 -12.70 -1.71
N PHE A 43 5.42 -11.69 -2.51
CA PHE A 43 6.34 -11.27 -3.56
C PHE A 43 6.95 -9.91 -3.18
N LEU A 44 8.28 -9.86 -3.07
CA LEU A 44 9.04 -8.63 -2.86
C LEU A 44 9.92 -8.43 -4.11
N GLY A 45 9.40 -7.70 -5.09
CA GLY A 45 10.01 -7.69 -6.42
C GLY A 45 9.99 -9.09 -7.03
N ASP A 46 11.14 -9.58 -7.45
CA ASP A 46 11.31 -10.92 -8.02
C ASP A 46 11.49 -12.02 -6.95
N ILE A 47 11.53 -11.62 -5.67
CA ILE A 47 11.75 -12.57 -4.57
C ILE A 47 10.41 -13.13 -4.12
N ASN A 48 10.27 -14.46 -4.20
CA ASN A 48 9.14 -15.18 -3.65
C ASN A 48 9.47 -15.64 -2.22
N VAL A 49 8.75 -15.13 -1.24
CA VAL A 49 8.95 -15.44 0.18
C VAL A 49 7.89 -16.43 0.65
N GLU A 50 8.31 -17.64 0.99
CA GLU A 50 7.46 -18.61 1.68
C GLU A 50 7.35 -18.23 3.16
N THR A 51 6.15 -17.89 3.58
CA THR A 51 5.97 -17.36 4.95
C THR A 51 5.77 -18.42 6.00
N ASN A 52 5.43 -19.64 5.60
CA ASN A 52 4.99 -20.73 6.48
C ASN A 52 3.81 -20.33 7.39
N LYS A 53 3.04 -19.31 7.01
CA LYS A 53 1.86 -18.81 7.73
C LYS A 53 0.61 -18.99 6.90
N LYS A 54 -0.49 -19.39 7.55
CA LYS A 54 -1.80 -19.50 6.91
C LYS A 54 -2.54 -18.16 6.83
N PHE A 55 -2.30 -17.28 7.80
CA PHE A 55 -3.00 -16.00 7.92
C PHE A 55 -2.05 -14.83 7.66
N ILE A 56 -2.14 -14.26 6.48
CA ILE A 56 -1.45 -13.02 6.12
C ILE A 56 -2.35 -12.21 5.18
N GLY A 57 -2.57 -10.95 5.52
CA GLY A 57 -3.33 -10.00 4.73
C GLY A 57 -2.48 -9.21 3.74
N VAL A 58 -2.57 -7.89 3.78
CA VAL A 58 -1.84 -6.96 2.93
C VAL A 58 -0.66 -6.33 3.68
N MET A 59 0.49 -6.20 3.03
CA MET A 59 1.60 -5.35 3.45
C MET A 59 1.62 -4.09 2.59
N MET A 60 1.48 -2.93 3.21
CA MET A 60 1.25 -1.67 2.49
C MET A 60 2.26 -0.62 2.91
N GLY A 61 3.04 -0.15 1.93
CA GLY A 61 4.09 0.86 2.12
C GLY A 61 3.54 2.25 2.38
N ASP A 62 4.41 3.13 2.88
CA ASP A 62 4.07 4.50 3.28
C ASP A 62 3.39 5.28 2.15
N TYR A 63 2.52 6.20 2.52
CA TYR A 63 1.79 7.10 1.63
C TYR A 63 0.84 6.43 0.61
N SER A 64 0.70 5.11 0.65
CA SER A 64 -0.20 4.41 -0.27
C SER A 64 -1.67 4.64 0.08
N LYS A 65 -2.52 4.59 -0.93
CA LYS A 65 -3.96 4.80 -0.77
C LYS A 65 -4.75 3.76 -1.54
N SER A 66 -5.86 3.33 -0.98
CA SER A 66 -6.86 2.57 -1.72
C SER A 66 -8.12 3.38 -1.97
N GLY A 67 -8.68 3.24 -3.15
CA GLY A 67 -9.99 3.75 -3.47
C GLY A 67 -11.10 2.98 -2.77
N ILE A 68 -12.34 3.45 -2.92
CA ILE A 68 -13.54 2.80 -2.38
C ILE A 68 -13.68 1.39 -2.97
N SER A 69 -14.07 0.42 -2.15
CA SER A 69 -14.32 -0.98 -2.53
C SER A 69 -13.12 -1.70 -3.14
N THR A 70 -11.90 -1.32 -2.76
CA THR A 70 -10.70 -2.03 -3.18
C THR A 70 -10.63 -3.41 -2.52
N MET A 71 -10.33 -4.46 -3.30
CA MET A 71 -10.23 -5.84 -2.82
C MET A 71 -8.78 -6.34 -2.97
N PHE A 72 -8.13 -6.61 -1.83
CA PHE A 72 -6.79 -7.21 -1.77
C PHE A 72 -6.86 -8.70 -1.53
N ASN A 73 -6.02 -9.45 -2.23
CA ASN A 73 -5.86 -10.88 -2.00
C ASN A 73 -4.93 -11.15 -0.79
N THR A 74 -4.91 -12.41 -0.30
CA THR A 74 -3.94 -12.85 0.71
C THR A 74 -2.52 -12.59 0.26
N GLY A 75 -1.68 -12.05 1.15
CA GLY A 75 -0.28 -11.80 0.86
C GLY A 75 -0.05 -10.78 -0.26
N THR A 76 -0.93 -9.79 -0.39
CA THR A 76 -0.69 -8.67 -1.30
C THR A 76 0.38 -7.75 -0.74
N TYR A 77 1.37 -7.41 -1.55
CA TYR A 77 2.35 -6.37 -1.28
C TYR A 77 2.01 -5.11 -2.08
N VAL A 78 2.05 -3.99 -1.41
CA VAL A 78 1.85 -2.66 -2.00
C VAL A 78 3.05 -1.79 -1.66
N GLY A 79 3.73 -1.31 -2.67
CA GLY A 79 4.89 -0.42 -2.51
C GLY A 79 4.50 0.99 -2.02
N VAL A 80 5.51 1.82 -1.80
CA VAL A 80 5.37 3.20 -1.31
C VAL A 80 4.61 4.07 -2.31
N GLY A 81 3.70 4.90 -1.81
CA GLY A 81 3.04 5.94 -2.61
C GLY A 81 2.10 5.43 -3.71
N ALA A 82 1.71 4.17 -3.67
CA ALA A 82 0.79 3.62 -4.65
C ALA A 82 -0.65 4.10 -4.42
N ASN A 83 -1.34 4.46 -5.49
CA ASN A 83 -2.76 4.76 -5.51
C ASN A 83 -3.50 3.61 -6.19
N ILE A 84 -4.25 2.83 -5.41
CA ILE A 84 -4.90 1.61 -5.86
C ILE A 84 -6.40 1.85 -6.03
N PHE A 85 -6.90 1.64 -7.22
CA PHE A 85 -8.32 1.71 -7.53
C PHE A 85 -8.64 0.85 -8.75
N GLY A 86 -9.92 0.65 -9.00
CA GLY A 86 -10.43 -0.22 -10.06
C GLY A 86 -11.11 -1.47 -9.51
N GLY A 87 -11.97 -2.07 -10.31
CA GLY A 87 -12.77 -3.22 -9.91
C GLY A 87 -12.00 -4.54 -9.87
N GLY A 88 -12.55 -5.51 -9.13
CA GLY A 88 -11.98 -6.84 -8.98
C GLY A 88 -10.83 -6.93 -7.99
N PHE A 89 -10.27 -8.13 -7.86
CA PHE A 89 -9.10 -8.35 -7.01
C PHE A 89 -7.85 -7.68 -7.59
N GLN A 90 -7.13 -6.97 -6.74
CA GLN A 90 -5.87 -6.36 -7.12
C GLN A 90 -4.77 -7.41 -7.33
N LYS A 91 -3.74 -7.06 -8.11
CA LYS A 91 -2.54 -7.89 -8.25
C LYS A 91 -1.88 -8.11 -6.88
N LYS A 92 -1.24 -9.26 -6.67
CA LYS A 92 -0.56 -9.57 -5.40
C LYS A 92 0.67 -8.72 -5.15
N MET A 93 1.28 -8.20 -6.19
CA MET A 93 2.39 -7.27 -6.10
C MET A 93 2.02 -6.00 -6.84
N ILE A 94 2.04 -4.89 -6.13
CA ILE A 94 1.81 -3.55 -6.64
C ILE A 94 3.08 -2.74 -6.36
N GLN A 95 3.74 -2.31 -7.41
CA GLN A 95 4.97 -1.53 -7.31
C GLN A 95 4.72 -0.17 -6.66
N SER A 96 5.78 0.44 -6.14
CA SER A 96 5.73 1.80 -5.61
C SER A 96 5.26 2.79 -6.68
N PHE A 97 4.58 3.85 -6.26
CA PHE A 97 4.10 4.94 -7.10
C PHE A 97 3.14 4.54 -8.22
N LYS A 98 2.59 3.33 -8.19
CA LYS A 98 1.54 2.96 -9.16
C LYS A 98 0.31 3.86 -8.99
N TRP A 99 -0.28 4.24 -10.14
CA TRP A 99 -1.54 4.96 -10.22
C TRP A 99 -2.55 4.09 -10.97
N GLY A 100 -3.49 3.52 -10.23
CA GLY A 100 -4.39 2.53 -10.77
C GLY A 100 -3.65 1.29 -11.27
N LYS A 101 -4.00 0.81 -12.45
CA LYS A 101 -3.53 -0.47 -12.98
C LYS A 101 -2.14 -0.40 -13.63
N ASP A 102 -1.92 0.59 -14.46
CA ASP A 102 -0.76 0.60 -15.37
C ASP A 102 0.07 1.88 -15.33
N ASP A 103 -0.48 2.99 -14.81
CA ASP A 103 0.20 4.28 -14.77
C ASP A 103 1.15 4.43 -13.57
N LEU A 104 1.99 5.45 -13.63
CA LEU A 104 2.80 5.92 -12.51
C LEU A 104 2.34 7.30 -12.06
N THR A 105 2.39 7.52 -10.77
CA THR A 105 2.15 8.84 -10.17
C THR A 105 3.22 9.82 -10.61
N ASP A 106 2.84 11.04 -10.98
CA ASP A 106 3.77 12.15 -11.17
C ASP A 106 4.48 12.47 -9.84
N LEU A 107 5.80 12.44 -9.85
CA LEU A 107 6.60 12.55 -8.63
C LEU A 107 6.45 13.91 -7.94
N ASP A 108 6.41 15.00 -8.69
CA ASP A 108 6.34 16.35 -8.12
C ASP A 108 4.96 16.58 -7.48
N LYS A 109 3.89 16.15 -8.15
CA LYS A 109 2.53 16.17 -7.60
C LYS A 109 2.41 15.27 -6.36
N PHE A 110 3.08 14.13 -6.36
CA PHE A 110 3.12 13.23 -5.20
C PHE A 110 3.78 13.90 -4.00
N ILE A 111 4.95 14.52 -4.19
CA ILE A 111 5.68 15.23 -3.12
C ILE A 111 4.84 16.39 -2.56
N GLU A 112 4.20 17.18 -3.42
CA GLU A 112 3.28 18.23 -2.97
C GLU A 112 2.11 17.66 -2.16
N THR A 113 1.54 16.54 -2.60
CA THR A 113 0.50 15.84 -1.84
C THR A 113 0.99 15.37 -0.48
N CYS A 114 2.22 14.84 -0.38
CA CYS A 114 2.82 14.45 0.91
C CYS A 114 2.99 15.65 1.85
N LYS A 115 3.42 16.80 1.34
CA LYS A 115 3.50 18.04 2.14
C LYS A 115 2.12 18.43 2.71
N ILE A 116 1.08 18.40 1.88
CA ILE A 116 -0.30 18.70 2.31
C ILE A 116 -0.77 17.71 3.37
N ILE A 117 -0.56 16.42 3.16
CA ILE A 117 -0.98 15.37 4.10
C ILE A 117 -0.32 15.58 5.45
N LYS A 118 0.99 15.83 5.47
CA LYS A 118 1.75 16.03 6.71
C LYS A 118 1.36 17.31 7.43
N SER A 119 1.20 18.41 6.71
CA SER A 119 0.82 19.70 7.30
C SER A 119 -0.53 19.63 8.00
N ARG A 120 -1.49 18.85 7.49
CA ARG A 120 -2.80 18.61 8.15
C ARG A 120 -2.69 17.91 9.52
N ARG A 121 -1.54 17.34 9.80
CA ARG A 121 -1.22 16.67 11.08
C ARG A 121 -0.15 17.39 11.88
N GLY A 122 0.16 18.65 11.53
CA GLY A 122 1.20 19.43 12.19
C GLY A 122 2.62 18.91 11.97
N GLN A 123 2.83 18.12 10.90
CA GLN A 123 4.12 17.54 10.55
C GLN A 123 4.69 18.21 9.30
N ALA A 124 6.02 18.27 9.21
CA ALA A 124 6.72 18.72 8.01
C ALA A 124 7.23 17.54 7.19
N LEU A 125 7.26 17.69 5.87
CA LEU A 125 7.98 16.77 5.00
C LEU A 125 9.44 17.25 4.92
N HIS A 126 10.35 16.53 5.57
CA HIS A 126 11.77 16.89 5.64
C HIS A 126 12.52 16.58 4.35
N HIS A 127 13.61 17.31 4.11
CA HIS A 127 14.44 17.15 2.91
C HIS A 127 14.98 15.71 2.75
N SER A 128 15.38 15.06 3.84
CA SER A 128 15.84 13.66 3.85
C SER A 128 14.77 12.70 3.34
N GLU A 129 13.53 12.91 3.74
CA GLU A 129 12.38 12.09 3.31
C GLU A 129 12.07 12.33 1.82
N ILE A 130 12.11 13.58 1.37
CA ILE A 130 11.98 13.91 -0.06
C ILE A 130 13.07 13.21 -0.88
N SER A 131 14.32 13.25 -0.41
CA SER A 131 15.44 12.59 -1.07
C SER A 131 15.26 11.08 -1.15
N LEU A 132 14.77 10.45 -0.08
CA LEU A 132 14.45 9.03 -0.05
C LEU A 132 13.33 8.68 -1.03
N LEU A 133 12.24 9.45 -1.05
CA LEU A 133 11.12 9.22 -1.97
C LEU A 133 11.56 9.35 -3.45
N LYS A 134 12.37 10.35 -3.76
CA LYS A 134 12.97 10.51 -5.10
C LYS A 134 13.87 9.33 -5.48
N TYR A 135 14.67 8.84 -4.53
CA TYR A 135 15.53 7.68 -4.75
C TYR A 135 14.70 6.41 -5.03
N ILE A 136 13.67 6.14 -4.22
CA ILE A 136 12.78 4.99 -4.43
C ILE A 136 12.08 5.11 -5.79
N TYR A 137 11.58 6.29 -6.14
CA TYR A 137 10.91 6.51 -7.42
C TYR A 137 11.82 6.21 -8.62
N LYS A 138 13.06 6.70 -8.58
CA LYS A 138 14.06 6.48 -9.65
C LYS A 138 14.44 5.01 -9.81
N ASN A 139 14.43 4.24 -8.71
CA ASN A 139 14.82 2.84 -8.69
C ASN A 139 13.63 1.87 -8.67
N ASN A 140 12.42 2.37 -8.87
CA ASN A 140 11.20 1.58 -8.93
C ASN A 140 11.11 0.89 -10.30
N LYS A 141 11.56 -0.35 -10.38
CA LYS A 141 11.52 -1.19 -11.59
C LYS A 141 10.45 -2.27 -11.47
#